data_be91ed14837a756585400d3b8cec6eb1
#
_entry.id   be91ed14837a756585400d3b8cec6eb1
#
_cell.length_a   1.000
_cell.length_b   1.000
_cell.length_c   1.000
_cell.angle_alpha   90.00
_cell.angle_beta   90.00
_cell.angle_gamma   90.00
#
_symmetry.space_group_name_H-M   'P 1'
#
loop_
_entity.id
_entity.type
_entity.pdbx_description
1 polymer ?
#
loop_
_entity_poly.entity_id
_entity_poly.type
_entity_poly.pdbx_seq_one_letter_code
_entity_poly.pdbx_strand_id
1 'polypeptide(L)'
;MTVNHWVAGSSPARGASSKMPIYSKDNTDPYKLSRTRIENFCRCKKCFYLEEKLGISRPASFPFNLNNAVDELLKEEFDSFRGTDKNHPYIEDNGLDAKPFDHPEIENWRTRNKGIGFLDEETNLYFYGLVDDVWINTKTDQLILVDYKATSKKGEVTLDAPWQISYKRQIEIYQWLFRKNGFDVQNIGYFVYCNGIKENVLFNNELKFKVKIIPHKGDDSWLDKTVKEIYQVLNSEEIPEPSPNCEYCRYVKKANL
;
A
#
# COMPACT_ATOMS: atom_id res chain seq x y z
N MET A 1 3.52 39.46 -36.90
CA MET A 1 3.19 38.03 -37.06
C MET A 1 4.01 37.29 -36.02
N THR A 2 3.40 36.97 -34.90
CA THR A 2 4.01 36.22 -33.79
C THR A 2 3.60 34.77 -33.92
N VAL A 3 4.56 33.90 -34.21
CA VAL A 3 4.37 32.44 -34.30
C VAL A 3 4.40 31.87 -32.90
N ASN A 4 3.25 31.39 -32.43
CA ASN A 4 3.17 30.62 -31.17
C ASN A 4 3.80 29.23 -31.38
N HIS A 5 4.98 29.00 -30.83
CA HIS A 5 5.51 27.67 -30.68
C HIS A 5 4.79 26.94 -29.53
N TRP A 6 3.91 26.04 -29.88
CA TRP A 6 3.41 25.03 -28.98
C TRP A 6 4.54 24.05 -28.69
N VAL A 7 5.08 24.08 -27.47
CA VAL A 7 5.94 23.02 -26.98
C VAL A 7 5.05 21.85 -26.64
N ALA A 8 5.10 20.80 -27.46
CA ALA A 8 4.47 19.53 -27.16
C ALA A 8 5.09 18.99 -25.87
N GLY A 9 4.29 18.95 -24.80
CA GLY A 9 4.66 18.27 -23.57
C GLY A 9 5.01 16.83 -23.88
N SER A 10 6.20 16.40 -23.47
CA SER A 10 6.65 15.02 -23.57
C SER A 10 5.71 14.12 -22.75
N SER A 11 4.74 13.49 -23.44
CA SER A 11 4.05 12.36 -22.85
C SER A 11 5.09 11.29 -22.55
N PRO A 12 5.17 10.76 -21.32
CA PRO A 12 6.07 9.64 -21.07
C PRO A 12 5.65 8.49 -21.99
N ALA A 13 6.61 8.01 -22.76
CA ALA A 13 6.41 6.83 -23.60
C ALA A 13 5.76 5.75 -22.70
N ARG A 14 4.65 5.16 -23.17
CA ARG A 14 4.07 3.98 -22.54
C ARG A 14 5.15 2.91 -22.56
N GLY A 15 5.84 2.73 -21.43
CA GLY A 15 6.70 1.59 -21.23
C GLY A 15 5.87 0.35 -21.54
N ALA A 16 6.41 -0.56 -22.35
CA ALA A 16 5.76 -1.81 -22.67
C ALA A 16 5.33 -2.45 -21.35
N SER A 17 4.01 -2.46 -21.10
CA SER A 17 3.41 -3.16 -19.99
C SER A 17 3.72 -4.64 -20.22
N SER A 18 4.72 -5.18 -19.53
CA SER A 18 4.85 -6.62 -19.43
C SER A 18 3.52 -7.10 -18.85
N LYS A 19 2.75 -7.82 -19.68
CA LYS A 19 1.50 -8.42 -19.21
C LYS A 19 1.84 -9.24 -17.98
N MET A 20 1.20 -8.92 -16.87
CA MET A 20 1.38 -9.70 -15.65
C MET A 20 0.91 -11.14 -15.91
N PRO A 21 1.59 -12.14 -15.35
CA PRO A 21 1.20 -13.53 -15.56
C PRO A 21 -0.23 -13.73 -15.07
N ILE A 22 -1.02 -14.44 -15.87
CA ILE A 22 -2.38 -14.86 -15.52
C ILE A 22 -2.26 -16.12 -14.67
N TYR A 23 -3.13 -16.25 -13.66
CA TYR A 23 -3.19 -17.45 -12.84
C TYR A 23 -3.55 -18.67 -13.68
N SER A 24 -2.78 -19.73 -13.51
CA SER A 24 -3.09 -21.08 -14.03
C SER A 24 -2.81 -22.10 -12.91
N LYS A 25 -3.77 -23.00 -12.70
CA LYS A 25 -3.64 -24.11 -11.75
C LYS A 25 -2.54 -25.12 -12.15
N ASP A 26 -2.20 -25.13 -13.44
CA ASP A 26 -1.21 -26.08 -13.99
C ASP A 26 0.22 -25.51 -13.89
N ASN A 27 0.38 -24.28 -13.41
CA ASN A 27 1.69 -23.67 -13.23
C ASN A 27 2.30 -24.19 -11.91
N THR A 28 3.51 -24.72 -12.00
CA THR A 28 4.28 -25.22 -10.84
C THR A 28 4.94 -24.08 -10.04
N ASP A 29 5.22 -22.95 -10.69
CA ASP A 29 5.79 -21.78 -10.02
C ASP A 29 4.73 -21.08 -9.15
N PRO A 30 5.09 -20.61 -7.95
CA PRO A 30 4.17 -19.89 -7.08
C PRO A 30 3.56 -18.66 -7.76
N TYR A 31 2.23 -18.56 -7.70
CA TYR A 31 1.55 -17.39 -8.24
C TYR A 31 1.63 -16.21 -7.27
N LYS A 32 2.17 -15.08 -7.76
CA LYS A 32 2.50 -13.94 -6.92
C LYS A 32 1.34 -12.95 -6.79
N LEU A 33 0.93 -12.70 -5.57
CA LEU A 33 -0.14 -11.76 -5.20
C LEU A 33 0.40 -10.65 -4.30
N SER A 34 0.46 -9.44 -4.82
CA SER A 34 0.86 -8.27 -4.04
C SER A 34 -0.23 -7.86 -3.04
N ARG A 35 0.16 -7.10 -2.00
CA ARG A 35 -0.80 -6.46 -1.08
C ARG A 35 -1.95 -5.77 -1.81
N THR A 36 -1.67 -5.09 -2.93
CA THR A 36 -2.71 -4.44 -3.73
C THR A 36 -3.70 -5.43 -4.34
N ARG A 37 -3.25 -6.61 -4.75
CA ARG A 37 -4.13 -7.66 -5.28
C ARG A 37 -5.01 -8.28 -4.20
N ILE A 38 -4.49 -8.46 -2.99
CA ILE A 38 -5.29 -8.86 -1.81
C ILE A 38 -6.39 -7.82 -1.55
N GLU A 39 -6.05 -6.52 -1.55
CA GLU A 39 -7.04 -5.45 -1.40
C GLU A 39 -8.06 -5.44 -2.55
N ASN A 40 -7.64 -5.71 -3.79
CA ASN A 40 -8.54 -5.84 -4.94
C ASN A 40 -9.56 -6.97 -4.75
N PHE A 41 -9.12 -8.10 -4.20
CA PHE A 41 -10.00 -9.22 -3.83
C PHE A 41 -11.03 -8.79 -2.78
N CYS A 42 -10.59 -8.14 -1.71
CA CYS A 42 -11.48 -7.64 -0.66
C CYS A 42 -12.50 -6.62 -1.18
N ARG A 43 -12.11 -5.79 -2.14
CA ARG A 43 -13.00 -4.79 -2.74
C ARG A 43 -14.04 -5.40 -3.69
N CYS A 44 -13.63 -6.37 -4.52
CA CYS A 44 -14.56 -7.01 -5.46
C CYS A 44 -13.96 -8.29 -6.04
N LYS A 45 -14.49 -9.45 -5.61
CA LYS A 45 -14.05 -10.77 -6.08
C LYS A 45 -14.19 -10.93 -7.60
N LYS A 46 -15.24 -10.36 -8.23
CA LYS A 46 -15.42 -10.36 -9.69
C LYS A 46 -14.28 -9.62 -10.39
N CYS A 47 -13.96 -8.40 -9.99
CA CYS A 47 -12.88 -7.64 -10.59
C CYS A 47 -11.52 -8.33 -10.40
N PHE A 48 -11.28 -8.91 -9.23
CA PHE A 48 -10.09 -9.71 -8.96
C PHE A 48 -10.00 -10.93 -9.91
N TYR A 49 -11.06 -11.70 -10.05
CA TYR A 49 -11.12 -12.84 -10.96
C TYR A 49 -10.84 -12.45 -12.42
N LEU A 50 -11.48 -11.37 -12.89
CA LEU A 50 -11.25 -10.86 -14.25
C LEU A 50 -9.79 -10.48 -14.49
N GLU A 51 -9.16 -9.86 -13.50
CA GLU A 51 -7.77 -9.40 -13.59
C GLU A 51 -6.78 -10.57 -13.51
N GLU A 52 -6.92 -11.42 -12.49
CA GLU A 52 -5.92 -12.44 -12.18
C GLU A 52 -6.08 -13.73 -13.03
N LYS A 53 -7.31 -14.11 -13.36
CA LYS A 53 -7.58 -15.35 -14.11
C LYS A 53 -7.84 -15.11 -15.60
N LEU A 54 -8.46 -13.99 -15.98
CA LEU A 54 -8.81 -13.72 -17.38
C LEU A 54 -7.93 -12.61 -18.01
N GLY A 55 -7.02 -11.98 -17.27
CA GLY A 55 -6.14 -10.94 -17.79
C GLY A 55 -6.86 -9.64 -18.17
N ILE A 56 -8.09 -9.43 -17.69
CA ILE A 56 -8.91 -8.24 -17.93
C ILE A 56 -8.68 -7.24 -16.83
N SER A 57 -7.66 -6.40 -17.00
CA SER A 57 -7.29 -5.40 -15.99
C SER A 57 -8.21 -4.19 -15.98
N ARG A 58 -8.40 -3.63 -14.78
CA ARG A 58 -9.05 -2.33 -14.63
C ARG A 58 -8.22 -1.23 -15.30
N PRO A 59 -8.85 -0.12 -15.76
CA PRO A 59 -8.10 1.02 -16.26
C PRO A 59 -7.07 1.51 -15.25
N ALA A 60 -5.86 1.80 -15.72
CA ALA A 60 -4.80 2.32 -14.87
C ALA A 60 -5.19 3.71 -14.31
N SER A 61 -4.87 3.94 -13.04
CA SER A 61 -4.98 5.27 -12.44
C SER A 61 -3.77 6.13 -12.80
N PHE A 62 -3.92 7.45 -12.70
CA PHE A 62 -2.79 8.38 -12.83
C PHE A 62 -1.86 8.25 -11.61
N PRO A 63 -0.54 8.38 -11.81
CA PRO A 63 0.41 8.39 -10.72
C PRO A 63 0.26 9.66 -9.87
N PHE A 64 0.37 9.51 -8.54
CA PHE A 64 0.37 10.62 -7.57
C PHE A 64 1.81 11.07 -7.29
N ASN A 65 2.48 11.68 -8.28
CA ASN A 65 3.92 11.98 -8.22
C ASN A 65 4.33 12.84 -7.01
N LEU A 66 3.52 13.83 -6.61
CA LEU A 66 3.82 14.63 -5.44
C LEU A 66 3.75 13.80 -4.14
N ASN A 67 2.79 12.89 -4.03
CA ASN A 67 2.70 11.99 -2.89
C ASN A 67 3.91 11.04 -2.82
N ASN A 68 4.37 10.55 -3.98
CA ASN A 68 5.56 9.72 -4.05
C ASN A 68 6.81 10.49 -3.59
N ALA A 69 6.95 11.76 -4.00
CA ALA A 69 8.06 12.59 -3.55
C ALA A 69 8.04 12.81 -2.02
N VAL A 70 6.86 13.01 -1.42
CA VAL A 70 6.74 13.12 0.04
C VAL A 70 7.11 11.80 0.73
N ASP A 71 6.70 10.67 0.17
CA ASP A 71 7.04 9.34 0.66
C ASP A 71 8.56 9.08 0.63
N GLU A 72 9.21 9.41 -0.48
CA GLU A 72 10.68 9.30 -0.63
C GLU A 72 11.42 10.17 0.39
N LEU A 73 11.02 11.44 0.53
CA LEU A 73 11.64 12.35 1.50
C LEU A 73 11.45 11.90 2.95
N LEU A 74 10.28 11.36 3.31
CA LEU A 74 10.06 10.80 4.65
C LEU A 74 10.97 9.59 4.91
N LYS A 75 11.13 8.70 3.94
CA LYS A 75 12.04 7.56 4.05
C LYS A 75 13.46 8.01 4.32
N GLU A 76 13.98 8.97 3.53
CA GLU A 76 15.32 9.54 3.72
C GLU A 76 15.46 10.21 5.10
N GLU A 77 14.44 10.96 5.54
CA GLU A 77 14.45 11.65 6.82
C GLU A 77 14.50 10.65 7.99
N PHE A 78 13.61 9.64 8.01
CA PHE A 78 13.61 8.62 9.07
C PHE A 78 14.87 7.75 9.03
N ASP A 79 15.42 7.47 7.85
CA ASP A 79 16.64 6.69 7.70
C ASP A 79 17.87 7.41 8.27
N SER A 80 17.88 8.75 8.30
CA SER A 80 18.95 9.52 8.93
C SER A 80 19.06 9.31 10.45
N PHE A 81 18.02 8.76 11.08
CA PHE A 81 18.00 8.40 12.50
C PHE A 81 18.22 6.91 12.75
N ARG A 82 18.15 6.07 11.69
CA ARG A 82 18.27 4.61 11.80
C ARG A 82 19.70 4.21 12.20
N GLY A 83 19.82 3.30 13.16
CA GLY A 83 21.12 2.87 13.69
C GLY A 83 21.87 3.93 14.53
N THR A 84 21.23 5.07 14.86
CA THR A 84 21.79 6.11 15.71
C THR A 84 21.23 6.09 17.14
N ASP A 85 21.89 6.82 18.05
CA ASP A 85 21.39 7.03 19.41
C ASP A 85 20.27 8.08 19.50
N LYS A 86 20.03 8.81 18.42
CA LYS A 86 18.98 9.85 18.37
C LYS A 86 17.70 9.25 17.81
N ASN A 87 16.58 9.73 18.34
CA ASN A 87 15.29 9.36 17.77
C ASN A 87 14.74 10.47 16.86
N HIS A 88 13.79 10.11 16.00
CA HIS A 88 13.16 11.06 15.12
C HIS A 88 12.23 12.01 15.91
N PRO A 89 12.28 13.33 15.69
CA PRO A 89 11.47 14.30 16.46
C PRO A 89 9.97 13.98 16.44
N TYR A 90 9.41 13.53 15.33
CA TYR A 90 7.99 13.15 15.29
C TYR A 90 7.64 11.98 16.20
N ILE A 91 8.55 11.05 16.44
CA ILE A 91 8.34 9.96 17.41
C ILE A 91 8.39 10.50 18.83
N GLU A 92 9.39 11.33 19.14
CA GLU A 92 9.57 11.94 20.48
C GLU A 92 8.42 12.88 20.85
N ASP A 93 8.03 13.78 19.94
CA ASP A 93 6.94 14.75 20.17
C ASP A 93 5.58 14.08 20.39
N ASN A 94 5.39 12.85 19.88
CA ASN A 94 4.20 12.06 20.13
C ASN A 94 4.33 11.10 21.34
N GLY A 95 5.47 11.13 22.06
CA GLY A 95 5.71 10.32 23.26
C GLY A 95 5.68 8.81 22.98
N LEU A 96 6.12 8.38 21.79
CA LEU A 96 6.09 6.99 21.41
C LEU A 96 7.36 6.27 21.86
N ASP A 97 7.20 5.11 22.47
CA ASP A 97 8.31 4.21 22.81
C ASP A 97 8.76 3.44 21.59
N ALA A 98 9.25 4.15 20.56
CA ALA A 98 9.62 3.57 19.28
C ALA A 98 10.85 4.28 18.69
N LYS A 99 11.54 3.61 17.78
CA LYS A 99 12.60 4.18 16.93
C LYS A 99 12.63 3.47 15.58
N PRO A 100 13.18 4.09 14.51
CA PRO A 100 13.38 3.41 13.24
C PRO A 100 14.19 2.12 13.41
N PHE A 101 13.67 1.01 12.90
CA PHE A 101 14.29 -0.32 13.06
C PHE A 101 15.49 -0.47 12.13
N ASP A 102 16.67 -0.65 12.70
CA ASP A 102 17.91 -0.91 11.94
C ASP A 102 18.02 -2.40 11.63
N HIS A 103 17.80 -2.75 10.37
CA HIS A 103 17.84 -4.15 9.92
C HIS A 103 18.40 -4.22 8.49
N PRO A 104 19.27 -5.20 8.16
CA PRO A 104 19.91 -5.31 6.84
C PRO A 104 18.91 -5.51 5.70
N GLU A 105 17.72 -6.04 5.97
CA GLU A 105 16.69 -6.27 4.96
C GLU A 105 15.75 -5.08 4.74
N ILE A 106 15.89 -3.95 5.45
CA ILE A 106 14.94 -2.84 5.35
C ILE A 106 14.78 -2.34 3.91
N GLU A 107 15.89 -2.20 3.19
CA GLU A 107 15.89 -1.78 1.79
C GLU A 107 15.23 -2.82 0.86
N ASN A 108 15.39 -4.09 1.16
CA ASN A 108 14.75 -5.15 0.41
C ASN A 108 13.24 -5.14 0.62
N TRP A 109 12.76 -4.89 1.84
CA TRP A 109 11.33 -4.82 2.15
C TRP A 109 10.62 -3.64 1.48
N ARG A 110 11.35 -2.57 1.15
CA ARG A 110 10.86 -1.35 0.47
C ARG A 110 10.97 -1.41 -1.05
N THR A 111 11.90 -2.21 -1.57
CA THR A 111 12.26 -2.18 -2.98
C THR A 111 11.28 -2.98 -3.84
N ARG A 112 10.84 -2.37 -4.95
CA ARG A 112 10.04 -3.04 -5.98
C ARG A 112 10.76 -4.31 -6.47
N ASN A 113 10.01 -5.37 -6.67
CA ASN A 113 10.45 -6.72 -7.06
C ASN A 113 11.09 -7.58 -5.95
N LYS A 114 11.26 -7.03 -4.75
CA LYS A 114 11.65 -7.76 -3.54
C LYS A 114 10.49 -7.78 -2.56
N GLY A 115 10.45 -6.84 -1.63
CA GLY A 115 9.42 -6.77 -0.60
C GLY A 115 9.59 -7.83 0.47
N ILE A 116 8.68 -7.82 1.44
CA ILE A 116 8.51 -8.96 2.35
C ILE A 116 7.42 -9.87 1.80
N GLY A 117 7.67 -11.19 1.79
CA GLY A 117 6.73 -12.14 1.22
C GLY A 117 6.63 -13.43 2.00
N PHE A 118 5.53 -14.15 1.76
CA PHE A 118 5.22 -15.43 2.37
C PHE A 118 4.64 -16.37 1.30
N LEU A 119 5.21 -17.58 1.21
CA LEU A 119 4.67 -18.65 0.39
C LEU A 119 3.72 -19.50 1.23
N ASP A 120 2.47 -19.53 0.82
CA ASP A 120 1.51 -20.50 1.33
C ASP A 120 1.64 -21.80 0.53
N GLU A 121 2.34 -22.79 1.11
CA GLU A 121 2.66 -24.04 0.44
C GLU A 121 1.42 -24.87 0.10
N GLU A 122 0.33 -24.73 0.88
CA GLU A 122 -0.93 -25.44 0.66
C GLU A 122 -1.61 -25.01 -0.65
N THR A 123 -1.53 -23.72 -0.98
CA THR A 123 -2.19 -23.14 -2.15
C THR A 123 -1.23 -22.81 -3.30
N ASN A 124 0.07 -22.89 -3.10
CA ASN A 124 1.11 -22.42 -4.01
C ASN A 124 0.96 -20.94 -4.40
N LEU A 125 0.44 -20.12 -3.47
CA LEU A 125 0.31 -18.68 -3.63
C LEU A 125 1.41 -17.95 -2.84
N TYR A 126 2.09 -17.02 -3.49
CA TYR A 126 3.11 -16.19 -2.86
C TYR A 126 2.57 -14.77 -2.63
N PHE A 127 2.36 -14.44 -1.37
CA PHE A 127 1.86 -13.11 -0.95
C PHE A 127 3.03 -12.21 -0.62
N TYR A 128 2.99 -10.95 -1.08
CA TYR A 128 4.07 -10.00 -0.79
C TYR A 128 3.59 -8.57 -0.68
N GLY A 129 4.39 -7.75 -0.01
CA GLY A 129 4.15 -6.32 0.14
C GLY A 129 5.44 -5.51 0.21
N LEU A 130 5.31 -4.23 -0.10
CA LEU A 130 6.36 -3.23 0.07
C LEU A 130 5.94 -2.32 1.21
N VAL A 131 6.72 -2.30 2.28
CA VAL A 131 6.45 -1.42 3.41
C VAL A 131 7.08 -0.05 3.18
N ASP A 132 6.51 0.98 3.76
CA ASP A 132 7.13 2.30 3.74
C ASP A 132 8.19 2.39 4.84
N ASP A 133 7.86 1.94 6.07
CA ASP A 133 8.82 1.86 7.16
C ASP A 133 8.48 0.78 8.19
N VAL A 134 9.48 0.44 8.99
CA VAL A 134 9.37 -0.43 10.16
C VAL A 134 10.09 0.25 11.33
N TRP A 135 9.40 0.39 12.44
CA TRP A 135 9.98 0.83 13.70
C TRP A 135 10.06 -0.34 14.68
N ILE A 136 10.85 -0.18 15.72
CA ILE A 136 10.94 -1.12 16.84
C ILE A 136 10.46 -0.43 18.12
N ASN A 137 9.64 -1.10 18.91
CA ASN A 137 9.27 -0.64 20.23
C ASN A 137 10.47 -0.78 21.17
N THR A 138 10.89 0.33 21.79
CA THR A 138 12.09 0.37 22.63
C THR A 138 11.95 -0.31 24.00
N LYS A 139 10.71 -0.70 24.38
CA LYS A 139 10.40 -1.38 25.64
C LYS A 139 10.14 -2.88 25.49
N THR A 140 9.59 -3.27 24.32
CA THR A 140 9.12 -4.66 24.10
C THR A 140 9.88 -5.37 23.00
N ASP A 141 10.74 -4.67 22.26
CA ASP A 141 11.47 -5.13 21.07
C ASP A 141 10.56 -5.64 19.93
N GLN A 142 9.26 -5.41 20.02
CA GLN A 142 8.31 -5.75 18.96
C GLN A 142 8.39 -4.78 17.79
N LEU A 143 8.24 -5.31 16.58
CA LEU A 143 8.19 -4.48 15.38
C LEU A 143 6.86 -3.75 15.25
N ILE A 144 6.93 -2.56 14.69
CA ILE A 144 5.80 -1.66 14.46
C ILE A 144 5.77 -1.31 12.97
N LEU A 145 4.68 -1.66 12.28
CA LEU A 145 4.52 -1.33 10.87
C LEU A 145 4.07 0.11 10.70
N VAL A 146 4.72 0.82 9.79
CA VAL A 146 4.49 2.23 9.54
C VAL A 146 4.25 2.46 8.06
N ASP A 147 3.30 3.35 7.76
CA ASP A 147 2.90 3.67 6.41
C ASP A 147 2.78 5.18 6.26
N TYR A 148 3.39 5.73 5.20
CA TYR A 148 3.45 7.15 4.93
C TYR A 148 2.28 7.58 4.04
N LYS A 149 1.60 8.64 4.42
CA LYS A 149 0.46 9.16 3.66
C LYS A 149 0.57 10.67 3.46
N ALA A 150 0.40 11.11 2.23
CA ALA A 150 0.31 12.52 1.89
C ALA A 150 -1.08 12.89 1.39
N THR A 151 -1.57 14.05 1.81
CA THR A 151 -2.84 14.63 1.36
C THR A 151 -2.81 16.14 1.46
N SER A 152 -3.87 16.80 0.99
CA SER A 152 -4.11 18.22 1.28
C SER A 152 -5.61 18.43 1.42
N LYS A 153 -6.13 18.23 2.63
CA LYS A 153 -7.55 18.44 2.96
C LYS A 153 -7.72 19.52 4.03
N LYS A 154 -8.87 20.18 4.02
CA LYS A 154 -9.26 21.09 5.10
C LYS A 154 -9.51 20.29 6.38
N GLY A 155 -9.11 20.89 7.50
CA GLY A 155 -9.32 20.33 8.83
C GLY A 155 -8.38 19.17 9.17
N GLU A 156 -8.76 18.45 10.20
CA GLU A 156 -7.92 17.41 10.75
C GLU A 156 -7.93 16.13 9.88
N VAL A 157 -6.77 15.48 9.79
CA VAL A 157 -6.65 14.16 9.17
C VAL A 157 -7.02 13.06 10.16
N THR A 158 -7.87 12.14 9.70
CA THR A 158 -8.35 10.97 10.46
C THR A 158 -8.35 9.75 9.56
N LEU A 159 -8.65 8.57 10.12
CA LEU A 159 -8.81 7.30 9.40
C LEU A 159 -10.28 6.82 9.36
N ASP A 160 -11.25 7.73 9.49
CA ASP A 160 -12.66 7.36 9.70
C ASP A 160 -13.47 7.30 8.42
N ALA A 161 -12.95 7.81 7.31
CA ALA A 161 -13.67 7.75 6.03
C ALA A 161 -13.79 6.28 5.54
N PRO A 162 -14.96 5.87 5.01
CA PRO A 162 -15.19 4.47 4.60
C PRO A 162 -14.15 3.93 3.61
N TRP A 163 -13.61 4.75 2.73
CA TRP A 163 -12.59 4.34 1.77
C TRP A 163 -11.22 4.10 2.40
N GLN A 164 -10.96 4.64 3.59
CA GLN A 164 -9.69 4.46 4.32
C GLN A 164 -9.56 3.07 4.96
N ILE A 165 -10.58 2.23 4.88
CA ILE A 165 -10.46 0.81 5.24
C ILE A 165 -9.33 0.11 4.47
N SER A 166 -9.05 0.54 3.24
CA SER A 166 -7.94 0.02 2.45
C SER A 166 -6.56 0.34 3.05
N TYR A 167 -6.43 1.47 3.75
CA TYR A 167 -5.21 1.82 4.48
C TYR A 167 -5.05 0.94 5.72
N LYS A 168 -6.14 0.75 6.49
CA LYS A 168 -6.14 -0.12 7.67
C LYS A 168 -5.72 -1.54 7.29
N ARG A 169 -6.34 -2.13 6.26
CA ARG A 169 -5.96 -3.45 5.73
C ARG A 169 -4.52 -3.50 5.23
N GLN A 170 -3.98 -2.40 4.74
CA GLN A 170 -2.58 -2.33 4.31
C GLN A 170 -1.64 -2.62 5.47
N ILE A 171 -1.82 -1.96 6.62
CA ILE A 171 -1.05 -2.23 7.83
C ILE A 171 -1.27 -3.68 8.30
N GLU A 172 -2.51 -4.16 8.32
CA GLU A 172 -2.85 -5.52 8.76
C GLU A 172 -2.19 -6.60 7.88
N ILE A 173 -2.18 -6.40 6.56
CA ILE A 173 -1.48 -7.31 5.63
C ILE A 173 0.03 -7.31 5.91
N TYR A 174 0.64 -6.15 6.18
CA TYR A 174 2.05 -6.09 6.52
C TYR A 174 2.33 -6.74 7.88
N GLN A 175 1.51 -6.51 8.91
CA GLN A 175 1.63 -7.19 10.20
C GLN A 175 1.58 -8.72 10.02
N TRP A 176 0.64 -9.22 9.23
CA TRP A 176 0.52 -10.64 8.90
C TRP A 176 1.77 -11.17 8.17
N LEU A 177 2.26 -10.47 7.14
CA LEU A 177 3.45 -10.88 6.39
C LEU A 177 4.68 -10.97 7.32
N PHE A 178 4.90 -9.98 8.18
CA PHE A 178 6.02 -10.01 9.13
C PHE A 178 5.89 -11.15 10.14
N ARG A 179 4.69 -11.42 10.68
CA ARG A 179 4.43 -12.56 11.57
C ARG A 179 4.66 -13.89 10.87
N LYS A 180 4.23 -14.05 9.62
CA LYS A 180 4.51 -15.26 8.82
C LYS A 180 6.01 -15.49 8.57
N ASN A 181 6.83 -14.43 8.64
CA ASN A 181 8.29 -14.51 8.58
C ASN A 181 8.95 -14.63 9.97
N GLY A 182 8.18 -14.85 11.03
CA GLY A 182 8.70 -15.13 12.39
C GLY A 182 9.04 -13.91 13.22
N PHE A 183 8.70 -12.70 12.76
CA PHE A 183 8.89 -11.49 13.54
C PHE A 183 7.80 -11.33 14.62
N ASP A 184 8.19 -10.84 15.79
CA ASP A 184 7.25 -10.39 16.81
C ASP A 184 6.77 -8.97 16.48
N VAL A 185 5.48 -8.82 16.21
CA VAL A 185 4.89 -7.59 15.67
C VAL A 185 3.76 -7.09 16.54
N GLN A 186 3.81 -5.83 16.94
CA GLN A 186 2.72 -5.19 17.67
C GLN A 186 1.43 -5.15 16.84
N ASN A 187 0.29 -5.20 17.54
CA ASN A 187 -1.01 -4.98 16.90
C ASN A 187 -1.23 -3.50 16.50
N ILE A 188 -0.50 -2.58 17.10
CA ILE A 188 -0.58 -1.16 16.75
C ILE A 188 0.46 -0.87 15.67
N GLY A 189 -0.01 -0.38 14.51
CA GLY A 189 0.81 0.25 13.49
C GLY A 189 0.51 1.74 13.41
N TYR A 190 1.31 2.50 12.70
CA TYR A 190 1.15 3.94 12.60
C TYR A 190 1.10 4.43 11.16
N PHE A 191 0.30 5.48 10.95
CA PHE A 191 0.34 6.28 9.74
C PHE A 191 1.04 7.60 10.05
N VAL A 192 2.15 7.89 9.37
CA VAL A 192 2.75 9.23 9.35
C VAL A 192 2.04 10.02 8.27
N TYR A 193 1.12 10.89 8.67
CA TYR A 193 0.20 11.54 7.76
C TYR A 193 0.62 13.00 7.53
N CYS A 194 1.11 13.30 6.32
CA CYS A 194 1.51 14.63 5.89
C CYS A 194 0.33 15.35 5.22
N ASN A 195 -0.19 16.41 5.85
CA ASN A 195 -1.27 17.22 5.29
C ASN A 195 -0.73 18.56 4.79
N GLY A 196 -0.71 18.76 3.47
CA GLY A 196 -0.27 20.01 2.84
C GLY A 196 -1.21 21.16 3.21
N ILE A 197 -0.64 22.26 3.71
CA ILE A 197 -1.35 23.45 4.19
C ILE A 197 -1.65 24.36 3.01
N LYS A 198 -2.94 24.65 2.78
CA LYS A 198 -3.44 25.53 1.72
C LYS A 198 -4.11 26.80 2.24
N GLU A 199 -4.49 26.80 3.52
CA GLU A 199 -5.24 27.90 4.12
C GLU A 199 -4.32 29.03 4.58
N ASN A 200 -4.67 30.25 4.20
CA ASN A 200 -4.01 31.49 4.64
C ASN A 200 -2.52 31.56 4.34
N VAL A 201 -2.07 30.91 3.25
CA VAL A 201 -0.67 30.95 2.80
C VAL A 201 -0.60 31.31 1.32
N LEU A 202 0.50 31.97 0.94
CA LEU A 202 0.88 32.15 -0.46
C LEU A 202 1.81 31.02 -0.88
N PHE A 203 1.78 30.65 -2.15
CA PHE A 203 2.60 29.52 -2.65
C PHE A 203 4.11 29.74 -2.45
N ASN A 204 4.65 30.90 -2.80
CA ASN A 204 6.05 31.28 -2.64
C ASN A 204 7.07 30.15 -2.93
N ASN A 205 6.76 29.30 -3.90
CA ASN A 205 7.52 28.10 -4.28
C ASN A 205 7.68 27.06 -3.16
N GLU A 206 6.81 27.08 -2.13
CA GLU A 206 6.85 26.16 -1.00
C GLU A 206 5.47 25.53 -0.75
N LEU A 207 5.45 24.24 -0.36
CA LEU A 207 4.28 23.58 0.22
C LEU A 207 4.65 23.08 1.61
N LYS A 208 4.08 23.70 2.63
CA LYS A 208 4.29 23.29 4.03
C LYS A 208 3.32 22.20 4.42
N PHE A 209 3.77 21.28 5.26
CA PHE A 209 2.98 20.17 5.75
C PHE A 209 2.77 20.26 7.27
N LYS A 210 1.57 19.88 7.70
CA LYS A 210 1.32 19.48 9.08
C LYS A 210 1.39 17.97 9.16
N VAL A 211 2.33 17.45 9.95
CA VAL A 211 2.51 16.01 10.14
C VAL A 211 1.75 15.56 11.37
N LYS A 212 1.07 14.42 11.27
CA LYS A 212 0.38 13.77 12.37
C LYS A 212 0.67 12.28 12.35
N ILE A 213 1.03 11.70 13.50
CA ILE A 213 1.12 10.25 13.66
C ILE A 213 -0.24 9.73 14.13
N ILE A 214 -0.83 8.83 13.40
CA ILE A 214 -2.16 8.26 13.67
C ILE A 214 -2.01 6.78 13.94
N PRO A 215 -2.31 6.28 15.16
CA PRO A 215 -2.29 4.86 15.46
C PRO A 215 -3.45 4.13 14.81
N HIS A 216 -3.21 2.89 14.42
CA HIS A 216 -4.21 1.93 14.02
C HIS A 216 -3.97 0.60 14.73
N LYS A 217 -4.95 0.15 15.53
CA LYS A 217 -4.94 -1.19 16.08
C LYS A 217 -5.43 -2.16 15.00
N GLY A 218 -4.49 -2.85 14.37
CA GLY A 218 -4.78 -3.84 13.33
C GLY A 218 -5.28 -5.16 13.92
N ASP A 219 -6.04 -5.86 13.09
CA ASP A 219 -6.46 -7.23 13.31
C ASP A 219 -6.23 -7.99 12.00
N ASP A 220 -5.24 -8.86 11.95
CA ASP A 220 -4.88 -9.63 10.76
C ASP A 220 -5.51 -11.04 10.73
N SER A 221 -6.37 -11.36 11.68
CA SER A 221 -7.01 -12.68 11.82
C SER A 221 -7.87 -13.09 10.60
N TRP A 222 -8.30 -12.11 9.81
CA TRP A 222 -9.08 -12.34 8.60
C TRP A 222 -8.26 -12.86 7.40
N LEU A 223 -6.92 -12.73 7.43
CA LEU A 223 -6.06 -13.00 6.28
C LEU A 223 -5.95 -14.48 5.94
N ASP A 224 -5.77 -15.37 6.92
CA ASP A 224 -5.65 -16.80 6.63
C ASP A 224 -6.93 -17.36 5.99
N LYS A 225 -8.10 -16.86 6.38
CA LYS A 225 -9.36 -17.16 5.70
C LYS A 225 -9.40 -16.59 4.30
N THR A 226 -8.93 -15.35 4.12
CA THR A 226 -8.91 -14.67 2.82
C THR A 226 -7.98 -15.37 1.83
N VAL A 227 -6.84 -15.89 2.27
CA VAL A 227 -5.94 -16.70 1.44
C VAL A 227 -6.68 -17.91 0.85
N LYS A 228 -7.41 -18.65 1.69
CA LYS A 228 -8.23 -19.79 1.24
C LYS A 228 -9.34 -19.39 0.26
N GLU A 229 -10.00 -18.28 0.53
CA GLU A 229 -11.04 -17.75 -0.37
C GLU A 229 -10.46 -17.27 -1.71
N ILE A 230 -9.27 -16.65 -1.72
CA ILE A 230 -8.55 -16.28 -2.95
C ILE A 230 -8.27 -17.53 -3.78
N TYR A 231 -7.72 -18.57 -3.17
CA TYR A 231 -7.43 -19.82 -3.84
C TYR A 231 -8.69 -20.47 -4.44
N GLN A 232 -9.79 -20.50 -3.71
CA GLN A 232 -11.06 -21.01 -4.19
C GLN A 232 -11.57 -20.22 -5.40
N VAL A 233 -11.52 -18.89 -5.35
CA VAL A 233 -11.95 -18.02 -6.46
C VAL A 233 -11.08 -18.21 -7.69
N LEU A 234 -9.77 -18.31 -7.53
CA LEU A 234 -8.84 -18.53 -8.66
C LEU A 234 -9.05 -19.90 -9.34
N ASN A 235 -9.47 -20.92 -8.59
CA ASN A 235 -9.74 -22.27 -9.10
C ASN A 235 -11.19 -22.48 -9.54
N SER A 236 -12.08 -21.51 -9.30
CA SER A 236 -13.47 -21.59 -9.77
C SER A 236 -13.56 -21.42 -11.29
N GLU A 237 -14.45 -22.14 -11.94
CA GLU A 237 -14.82 -21.91 -13.35
C GLU A 237 -15.91 -20.83 -13.47
N GLU A 238 -16.55 -20.46 -12.39
CA GLU A 238 -17.62 -19.46 -12.37
C GLU A 238 -17.05 -18.09 -12.01
N ILE A 239 -17.48 -17.06 -12.76
CA ILE A 239 -17.15 -15.67 -12.46
C ILE A 239 -17.92 -15.24 -11.22
N PRO A 240 -17.26 -14.78 -10.14
CA PRO A 240 -17.96 -14.34 -8.94
C PRO A 240 -18.92 -13.18 -9.17
N GLU A 241 -19.95 -13.08 -8.33
CA GLU A 241 -20.83 -11.91 -8.34
C GLU A 241 -20.06 -10.62 -7.96
N PRO A 242 -20.44 -9.47 -8.55
CA PRO A 242 -19.80 -8.20 -8.22
C PRO A 242 -20.16 -7.75 -6.81
N SER A 243 -19.19 -7.15 -6.11
CA SER A 243 -19.51 -6.47 -4.84
C SER A 243 -20.50 -5.33 -5.08
N PRO A 244 -21.50 -5.13 -4.20
CA PRO A 244 -22.57 -4.13 -4.38
C PRO A 244 -22.05 -2.70 -4.61
N ASN A 245 -20.94 -2.36 -3.98
CA ASN A 245 -20.34 -1.03 -4.03
C ASN A 245 -19.20 -0.92 -5.05
N CYS A 246 -18.99 -1.92 -5.93
CA CYS A 246 -17.95 -1.87 -6.94
C CYS A 246 -18.31 -0.90 -8.07
N GLU A 247 -17.60 0.23 -8.13
CA GLU A 247 -17.84 1.27 -9.13
C GLU A 247 -17.56 0.80 -10.56
N TYR A 248 -16.53 0.00 -10.76
CA TYR A 248 -16.18 -0.57 -12.07
C TYR A 248 -17.29 -1.50 -12.59
N CYS A 249 -17.76 -2.44 -11.76
CA CYS A 249 -18.85 -3.32 -12.16
C CYS A 249 -20.15 -2.56 -12.41
N ARG A 250 -20.43 -1.54 -11.61
CA ARG A 250 -21.60 -0.67 -11.79
C ARG A 250 -21.50 0.13 -13.07
N TYR A 251 -20.32 0.68 -13.41
CA TYR A 251 -20.09 1.39 -14.65
C TYR A 251 -20.32 0.47 -15.86
N VAL A 252 -19.68 -0.71 -15.89
CA VAL A 252 -19.83 -1.67 -17.00
C VAL A 252 -21.28 -2.09 -17.17
N LYS A 253 -21.99 -2.39 -16.08
CA LYS A 253 -23.42 -2.75 -16.13
C LYS A 253 -24.28 -1.64 -16.74
N LYS A 254 -23.96 -0.35 -16.44
CA LYS A 254 -24.72 0.78 -17.02
C LYS A 254 -24.33 1.10 -18.46
N ALA A 255 -23.09 0.82 -18.86
CA ALA A 255 -22.60 1.07 -20.21
C ALA A 255 -23.09 0.04 -21.23
N ASN A 256 -23.47 -1.16 -20.79
CA ASN A 256 -23.99 -2.24 -21.62
C ASN A 256 -25.54 -2.25 -21.73
N LEU A 257 -26.18 -1.09 -21.54
CA LEU A 257 -27.63 -0.91 -21.67
C LEU A 257 -28.11 -1.03 -23.13
#